data_343c4dd9ccfa13ebb7f00154af8b7891
#
_entry.id   343c4dd9ccfa13ebb7f00154af8b7891
#
_cell.length_a   1.000
_cell.length_b   1.000
_cell.length_c   1.000
_cell.angle_alpha   90.00
_cell.angle_beta   90.00
_cell.angle_gamma   90.00
#
_symmetry.space_group_name_H-M   'P 1'
#
loop_
_entity.id
_entity.type
_entity.pdbx_description
1 polymer ?
#
loop_
_entity_poly.entity_id
_entity_poly.type
_entity_poly.pdbx_seq_one_letter_code
_entity_poly.pdbx_strand_id
1 'polypeptide(L)'
;MKIWYDRKSKDPTYFVQMGIRNGKKTTTKNVARIGKHSELLKITDDPLAYAKEQVKKYNEEYKNKNCVSLEIKVDFAEKIKATGDTASHSTLLNIGYFFLQQFYHDLKMDSFFESVTADRKNGFDPNLINRFLTYSRILYPDSKLGMHQNLCRFYEQPVFDYVHILRTMDILQEHYDAYISHLFEASCQLVKRDTSVCFYDCSNYYFEIETDDEDYVDEVTGETIKGLRKYGPGKEHRPNPIVEMGLFMDRD
;
A
#
# COMPACT_ATOMS: atom_id res chain seq x y z
N MET A 1 11.12 20.10 7.91
CA MET A 1 11.84 20.70 9.07
C MET A 1 11.49 22.17 9.18
N LYS A 2 11.75 22.81 10.32
CA LYS A 2 11.47 24.24 10.57
C LYS A 2 12.68 24.90 11.23
N ILE A 3 12.75 26.23 11.10
CA ILE A 3 13.73 27.01 11.86
C ILE A 3 13.29 27.14 13.33
N TRP A 4 14.22 27.04 14.25
CA TRP A 4 14.02 27.34 15.64
C TRP A 4 15.14 28.24 16.17
N TYR A 5 14.79 29.23 16.96
CA TYR A 5 15.72 30.11 17.68
C TYR A 5 15.01 30.75 18.89
N ASP A 6 15.78 31.12 19.90
CA ASP A 6 15.26 31.82 21.06
C ASP A 6 15.06 33.31 20.75
N ARG A 7 13.80 33.73 20.67
CA ARG A 7 13.42 35.12 20.37
C ARG A 7 13.78 36.12 21.47
N LYS A 8 14.06 35.65 22.68
CA LYS A 8 14.40 36.50 23.83
C LYS A 8 15.89 36.74 23.98
N SER A 9 16.71 35.97 23.27
CA SER A 9 18.17 36.12 23.29
C SER A 9 18.60 37.35 22.48
N LYS A 10 19.56 38.11 23.00
CA LYS A 10 20.16 39.22 22.26
C LYS A 10 21.04 38.77 21.09
N ASP A 11 21.57 37.56 21.16
CA ASP A 11 22.35 36.91 20.08
C ASP A 11 21.86 35.48 19.89
N PRO A 12 20.70 35.28 19.19
CA PRO A 12 20.08 33.97 19.06
C PRO A 12 20.90 33.03 18.17
N THR A 13 20.94 31.76 18.54
CA THR A 13 21.47 30.70 17.69
C THR A 13 20.32 30.07 16.90
N TYR A 14 20.50 29.95 15.59
CA TYR A 14 19.54 29.35 14.68
C TYR A 14 19.79 27.86 14.54
N PHE A 15 18.73 27.06 14.61
CA PHE A 15 18.74 25.61 14.47
C PHE A 15 17.73 25.14 13.43
N VAL A 16 18.07 24.06 12.73
CA VAL A 16 17.12 23.25 11.96
C VAL A 16 16.47 22.27 12.91
N GLN A 17 15.17 22.35 13.08
CA GLN A 17 14.41 21.50 13.98
C GLN A 17 13.45 20.60 13.23
N MET A 18 13.41 19.32 13.59
CA MET A 18 12.49 18.32 13.06
C MET A 18 11.51 17.88 14.15
N GLY A 19 10.21 17.82 13.79
CA GLY A 19 9.20 17.19 14.64
C GLY A 19 9.25 15.68 14.48
N ILE A 20 9.26 14.96 15.58
CA ILE A 20 9.19 13.50 15.62
C ILE A 20 7.90 13.13 16.35
N ARG A 21 7.05 12.35 15.70
CA ARG A 21 5.81 11.87 16.27
C ARG A 21 6.00 10.44 16.78
N ASN A 22 5.85 10.25 18.09
CA ASN A 22 5.81 8.93 18.73
C ASN A 22 4.41 8.70 19.30
N GLY A 23 3.57 8.01 18.55
CA GLY A 23 2.16 7.79 18.89
C GLY A 23 1.40 9.12 19.04
N LYS A 24 0.82 9.36 20.21
CA LYS A 24 0.07 10.59 20.54
C LYS A 24 0.96 11.78 20.94
N LYS A 25 2.26 11.58 21.17
CA LYS A 25 3.19 12.64 21.60
C LYS A 25 4.04 13.11 20.43
N THR A 26 4.13 14.44 20.26
CA THR A 26 5.04 15.07 19.31
C THR A 26 6.21 15.66 20.07
N THR A 27 7.41 15.21 19.76
CA THR A 27 8.67 15.77 20.27
C THR A 27 9.41 16.49 19.16
N THR A 28 10.35 17.35 19.49
CA THR A 28 11.17 18.05 18.51
C THR A 28 12.65 17.77 18.80
N LYS A 29 13.42 17.57 17.71
CA LYS A 29 14.86 17.34 17.78
C LYS A 29 15.58 18.38 16.91
N ASN A 30 16.66 18.97 17.43
CA ASN A 30 17.54 19.80 16.62
C ASN A 30 18.40 18.90 15.74
N VAL A 31 18.30 19.09 14.42
CA VAL A 31 19.01 18.30 13.40
C VAL A 31 20.36 18.92 13.10
N ALA A 32 20.40 20.24 12.97
CA ALA A 32 21.63 20.97 12.70
C ALA A 32 21.62 22.35 13.35
N ARG A 33 22.81 22.84 13.68
CA ARG A 33 23.06 24.24 14.07
C ARG A 33 23.47 25.02 12.83
N ILE A 34 22.80 26.14 12.55
CA ILE A 34 23.13 27.01 11.42
C ILE A 34 24.21 28.02 11.84
N GLY A 35 24.06 28.67 12.97
CA GLY A 35 25.00 29.63 13.52
C GLY A 35 24.34 30.61 14.48
N LYS A 36 25.17 31.44 15.14
CA LYS A 36 24.69 32.57 15.94
C LYS A 36 24.38 33.77 15.05
N HIS A 37 23.48 34.62 15.49
CA HIS A 37 23.11 35.84 14.76
C HIS A 37 24.33 36.71 14.45
N SER A 38 25.22 36.94 15.41
CA SER A 38 26.46 37.67 15.26
C SER A 38 27.47 37.01 14.28
N GLU A 39 27.49 35.69 14.21
CA GLU A 39 28.31 34.93 13.27
C GLU A 39 27.78 35.10 11.84
N LEU A 40 26.45 35.04 11.68
CA LEU A 40 25.79 35.13 10.38
C LEU A 40 25.80 36.56 9.80
N LEU A 41 25.78 37.59 10.63
CA LEU A 41 25.97 38.99 10.18
C LEU A 41 27.28 39.23 9.48
N LYS A 42 28.30 38.38 9.66
CA LYS A 42 29.56 38.44 8.91
C LYS A 42 29.44 37.87 7.50
N ILE A 43 28.37 37.11 7.22
CA ILE A 43 28.15 36.38 5.97
C ILE A 43 27.02 37.01 5.16
N THR A 44 26.01 37.57 5.83
CA THR A 44 24.79 38.10 5.20
C THR A 44 24.22 39.26 5.99
N ASP A 45 23.55 40.19 5.32
CA ASP A 45 22.87 41.32 5.93
C ASP A 45 21.55 40.91 6.63
N ASP A 46 20.95 39.78 6.22
CA ASP A 46 19.76 39.21 6.89
C ASP A 46 19.99 37.77 7.33
N PRO A 47 20.46 37.56 8.57
CA PRO A 47 20.68 36.24 9.17
C PRO A 47 19.44 35.36 9.22
N LEU A 48 18.25 35.97 9.35
CA LEU A 48 17.00 35.21 9.44
C LEU A 48 16.58 34.66 8.05
N ALA A 49 16.72 35.47 7.02
CA ALA A 49 16.43 35.03 5.64
C ALA A 49 17.41 33.92 5.23
N TYR A 50 18.69 34.09 5.53
CA TYR A 50 19.71 33.09 5.30
C TYR A 50 19.40 31.76 6.00
N ALA A 51 19.03 31.81 7.29
CA ALA A 51 18.70 30.63 8.05
C ALA A 51 17.44 29.91 7.51
N LYS A 52 16.44 30.65 7.01
CA LYS A 52 15.27 30.08 6.34
C LYS A 52 15.64 29.37 5.03
N GLU A 53 16.57 29.93 4.28
CA GLU A 53 17.07 29.32 3.04
C GLU A 53 17.82 28.01 3.33
N GLN A 54 18.66 27.99 4.37
CA GLN A 54 19.32 26.75 4.80
C GLN A 54 18.30 25.68 5.18
N VAL A 55 17.23 26.03 5.90
CA VAL A 55 16.15 25.07 6.22
C VAL A 55 15.47 24.52 4.97
N LYS A 56 15.30 25.32 3.91
CA LYS A 56 14.80 24.83 2.61
C LYS A 56 15.75 23.79 2.01
N LYS A 57 17.05 24.08 1.96
CA LYS A 57 18.07 23.13 1.46
C LYS A 57 18.05 21.81 2.25
N TYR A 58 17.98 21.88 3.59
CA TYR A 58 17.84 20.69 4.44
C TYR A 58 16.55 19.90 4.16
N ASN A 59 15.44 20.58 3.85
CA ASN A 59 14.19 19.90 3.49
C ASN A 59 14.29 19.22 2.13
N GLU A 60 14.95 19.82 1.15
CA GLU A 60 15.18 19.25 -0.17
C GLU A 60 16.14 18.06 -0.11
N GLU A 61 17.25 18.18 0.64
CA GLU A 61 18.17 17.07 0.88
C GLU A 61 17.50 15.90 1.61
N TYR A 62 16.64 16.21 2.59
CA TYR A 62 15.89 15.19 3.32
C TYR A 62 14.85 14.47 2.44
N LYS A 63 14.16 15.22 1.57
CA LYS A 63 13.30 14.64 0.54
C LYS A 63 14.08 13.73 -0.40
N ASN A 64 15.24 14.20 -0.88
CA ASN A 64 16.09 13.45 -1.80
C ASN A 64 16.71 12.19 -1.15
N LYS A 65 17.06 12.25 0.14
CA LYS A 65 17.55 11.07 0.90
C LYS A 65 16.47 10.05 1.21
N ASN A 66 15.23 10.50 1.36
CA ASN A 66 14.07 9.61 1.60
C ASN A 66 13.36 9.22 0.29
N CYS A 67 13.72 9.83 -0.84
CA CYS A 67 13.41 9.29 -2.15
C CYS A 67 14.32 8.09 -2.36
N VAL A 68 13.79 6.88 -2.24
CA VAL A 68 14.48 5.67 -2.67
C VAL A 68 14.55 5.73 -4.19
N SER A 69 15.61 6.35 -4.72
CA SER A 69 15.92 6.23 -6.14
C SER A 69 16.65 4.92 -6.32
N LEU A 70 16.05 3.98 -7.03
CA LEU A 70 16.72 2.78 -7.47
C LEU A 70 17.46 3.10 -8.77
N GLU A 71 18.79 3.22 -8.74
CA GLU A 71 19.61 3.23 -9.95
C GLU A 71 19.81 1.79 -10.43
N ILE A 72 19.09 1.40 -11.48
CA ILE A 72 19.28 0.11 -12.14
C ILE A 72 20.25 0.32 -13.30
N LYS A 73 21.46 -0.19 -13.18
CA LYS A 73 22.40 -0.28 -14.31
C LYS A 73 22.10 -1.56 -15.07
N VAL A 74 21.50 -1.43 -16.24
CA VAL A 74 21.25 -2.55 -17.15
C VAL A 74 22.39 -2.61 -18.15
N ASP A 75 23.21 -3.66 -18.08
CA ASP A 75 24.21 -3.95 -19.10
C ASP A 75 23.60 -4.89 -20.16
N PHE A 76 23.23 -4.31 -21.30
CA PHE A 76 22.67 -5.06 -22.42
C PHE A 76 23.70 -5.97 -23.13
N ALA A 77 24.99 -5.82 -22.85
CA ALA A 77 26.04 -6.67 -23.39
C ALA A 77 26.24 -7.95 -22.56
N GLU A 78 25.73 -8.01 -21.33
CA GLU A 78 25.82 -9.17 -20.48
C GLU A 78 24.83 -10.23 -20.97
N LYS A 79 25.37 -11.31 -21.57
CA LYS A 79 24.55 -12.45 -21.98
C LYS A 79 24.02 -13.17 -20.73
N ILE A 80 22.70 -13.35 -20.67
CA ILE A 80 22.06 -14.20 -19.68
C ILE A 80 22.64 -15.61 -19.82
N LYS A 81 23.47 -16.03 -18.89
CA LYS A 81 23.97 -17.42 -18.85
C LYS A 81 22.83 -18.29 -18.36
N ALA A 82 22.31 -19.13 -19.25
CA ALA A 82 21.45 -20.23 -18.84
C ALA A 82 22.33 -21.21 -18.01
N THR A 83 22.30 -21.07 -16.70
CA THR A 83 22.88 -22.05 -15.80
C THR A 83 22.00 -23.28 -15.83
N GLY A 84 22.57 -24.40 -16.31
CA GLY A 84 21.85 -25.68 -16.51
C GLY A 84 21.50 -26.43 -15.24
N ASP A 85 21.46 -25.78 -14.07
CA ASP A 85 21.02 -26.37 -12.82
C ASP A 85 19.51 -26.18 -12.65
N THR A 86 18.81 -27.26 -12.59
CA THR A 86 17.35 -27.38 -12.45
C THR A 86 16.75 -26.78 -11.15
N ALA A 87 17.57 -26.23 -10.27
CA ALA A 87 17.17 -25.49 -9.08
C ALA A 87 17.34 -23.99 -9.23
N SER A 88 17.65 -23.48 -10.42
CA SER A 88 17.91 -22.06 -10.61
C SER A 88 16.61 -21.27 -10.51
N HIS A 89 16.45 -20.57 -9.42
CA HIS A 89 15.60 -19.41 -9.35
C HIS A 89 15.91 -18.51 -10.55
N SER A 90 14.88 -18.16 -11.30
CA SER A 90 15.02 -17.19 -12.38
C SER A 90 15.80 -15.99 -11.85
N THR A 91 16.91 -15.62 -12.47
CA THR A 91 17.66 -14.40 -12.16
C THR A 91 16.91 -13.14 -12.59
N LEU A 92 15.81 -13.31 -13.32
CA LEU A 92 14.95 -12.23 -13.77
C LEU A 92 13.96 -11.86 -12.68
N LEU A 93 14.12 -10.66 -12.14
CA LEU A 93 13.20 -10.09 -11.16
C LEU A 93 12.27 -9.07 -11.81
N ASN A 94 10.99 -9.11 -11.43
CA ASN A 94 10.02 -8.12 -11.86
C ASN A 94 10.17 -6.85 -11.02
N ILE A 95 10.35 -5.72 -11.68
CA ILE A 95 10.36 -4.38 -11.08
C ILE A 95 9.15 -3.55 -11.52
N GLY A 96 8.36 -4.04 -12.47
CA GLY A 96 7.18 -3.34 -13.01
C GLY A 96 6.11 -3.07 -11.97
N TYR A 97 6.07 -3.85 -10.89
CA TYR A 97 5.14 -3.63 -9.79
C TYR A 97 5.40 -2.33 -9.00
N PHE A 98 6.55 -1.68 -9.14
CA PHE A 98 6.80 -0.36 -8.54
C PHE A 98 5.79 0.67 -9.03
N PHE A 99 5.30 0.52 -10.26
CA PHE A 99 4.22 1.35 -10.79
C PHE A 99 2.91 1.11 -10.01
N LEU A 100 2.59 -0.15 -9.75
CA LEU A 100 1.41 -0.53 -8.96
C LEU A 100 1.56 -0.10 -7.49
N GLN A 101 2.78 -0.13 -6.97
CA GLN A 101 3.08 0.31 -5.61
C GLN A 101 2.74 1.79 -5.40
N GLN A 102 3.02 2.65 -6.41
CA GLN A 102 2.64 4.05 -6.34
C GLN A 102 1.12 4.20 -6.15
N PHE A 103 0.32 3.52 -6.97
CA PHE A 103 -1.15 3.56 -6.82
C PHE A 103 -1.62 3.00 -5.48
N TYR A 104 -0.98 1.95 -4.98
CA TYR A 104 -1.30 1.36 -3.68
C TYR A 104 -1.13 2.37 -2.53
N HIS A 105 -0.04 3.15 -2.57
CA HIS A 105 0.22 4.20 -1.58
C HIS A 105 -0.68 5.43 -1.79
N ASP A 106 -0.96 5.82 -3.04
CA ASP A 106 -1.86 6.92 -3.35
C ASP A 106 -3.28 6.62 -2.86
N LEU A 107 -3.72 5.36 -2.91
CA LEU A 107 -4.96 4.87 -2.33
C LEU A 107 -4.90 4.73 -0.79
N LYS A 108 -3.79 5.09 -0.15
CA LYS A 108 -3.59 5.08 1.30
C LYS A 108 -3.89 3.72 1.97
N MET A 109 -3.59 2.64 1.26
CA MET A 109 -3.85 1.29 1.75
C MET A 109 -3.06 0.97 3.02
N ASP A 110 -1.87 1.54 3.17
CA ASP A 110 -1.08 1.43 4.41
C ASP A 110 -1.85 1.94 5.62
N SER A 111 -2.49 3.12 5.50
CA SER A 111 -3.28 3.74 6.57
C SER A 111 -4.52 2.91 6.91
N PHE A 112 -5.15 2.27 5.91
CA PHE A 112 -6.27 1.37 6.15
C PHE A 112 -5.83 0.19 7.03
N PHE A 113 -4.76 -0.51 6.64
CA PHE A 113 -4.28 -1.66 7.41
C PHE A 113 -3.78 -1.27 8.79
N GLU A 114 -3.10 -0.13 8.93
CA GLU A 114 -2.73 0.41 10.25
C GLU A 114 -3.95 0.60 11.15
N SER A 115 -5.07 1.08 10.62
CA SER A 115 -6.29 1.32 11.40
C SER A 115 -6.97 0.03 11.85
N VAL A 116 -7.14 -0.95 10.95
CA VAL A 116 -7.88 -2.19 11.25
C VAL A 116 -7.04 -3.21 12.03
N THR A 117 -5.72 -3.03 12.08
CA THR A 117 -4.83 -3.92 12.84
C THR A 117 -4.24 -3.29 14.09
N ALA A 118 -4.62 -2.04 14.44
CA ALA A 118 -4.05 -1.28 15.56
C ALA A 118 -4.12 -2.02 16.91
N ASP A 119 -5.20 -2.75 17.15
CA ASP A 119 -5.43 -3.49 18.40
C ASP A 119 -5.02 -4.96 18.32
N ARG A 120 -4.50 -5.40 17.17
CA ARG A 120 -4.12 -6.80 16.93
C ARG A 120 -2.61 -6.99 17.07
N LYS A 121 -2.22 -8.05 17.78
CA LYS A 121 -0.83 -8.51 17.81
C LYS A 121 -0.63 -9.56 16.71
N ASN A 122 -0.50 -9.10 15.48
CA ASN A 122 -0.20 -9.99 14.36
C ASN A 122 1.30 -10.34 14.35
N GLY A 123 1.63 -11.62 14.20
CA GLY A 123 3.01 -12.08 13.96
C GLY A 123 3.47 -11.93 12.52
N PHE A 124 2.66 -11.25 11.67
CA PHE A 124 2.90 -11.01 10.23
C PHE A 124 2.32 -9.65 9.85
N ASP A 125 2.71 -9.14 8.69
CA ASP A 125 2.25 -7.86 8.15
C ASP A 125 1.14 -8.08 7.09
N PRO A 126 -0.16 -7.85 7.44
CA PRO A 126 -1.27 -8.00 6.50
C PRO A 126 -1.20 -6.98 5.34
N ASN A 127 -0.65 -5.80 5.57
CA ASN A 127 -0.48 -4.79 4.53
C ASN A 127 0.52 -5.26 3.46
N LEU A 128 1.67 -5.77 3.86
CA LEU A 128 2.65 -6.37 2.95
C LEU A 128 2.01 -7.48 2.12
N ILE A 129 1.25 -8.37 2.76
CA ILE A 129 0.60 -9.51 2.08
C ILE A 129 -0.45 -9.02 1.08
N ASN A 130 -1.33 -8.09 1.47
CA ASN A 130 -2.35 -7.54 0.57
C ASN A 130 -1.72 -6.83 -0.63
N ARG A 131 -0.62 -6.10 -0.42
CA ARG A 131 0.17 -5.46 -1.46
C ARG A 131 0.59 -6.47 -2.53
N PHE A 132 1.21 -7.57 -2.12
CA PHE A 132 1.64 -8.61 -3.06
C PHE A 132 0.49 -9.47 -3.62
N LEU A 133 -0.61 -9.63 -2.91
CA LEU A 133 -1.85 -10.21 -3.46
C LEU A 133 -2.35 -9.37 -4.64
N THR A 134 -2.36 -8.05 -4.48
CA THR A 134 -2.79 -7.11 -5.52
C THR A 134 -1.84 -7.14 -6.72
N TYR A 135 -0.53 -7.06 -6.49
CA TYR A 135 0.46 -7.08 -7.57
C TYR A 135 0.44 -8.39 -8.33
N SER A 136 0.38 -9.52 -7.61
CA SER A 136 0.32 -10.84 -8.24
C SER A 136 -0.96 -11.01 -9.06
N ARG A 137 -2.08 -10.48 -8.59
CA ARG A 137 -3.35 -10.57 -9.33
C ARG A 137 -3.30 -9.87 -10.68
N ILE A 138 -2.55 -8.78 -10.76
CA ILE A 138 -2.41 -7.98 -11.99
C ILE A 138 -1.32 -8.56 -12.90
N LEU A 139 -0.17 -8.91 -12.35
CA LEU A 139 1.03 -9.27 -13.13
C LEU A 139 1.14 -10.77 -13.42
N TYR A 140 0.70 -11.59 -12.48
CA TYR A 140 0.80 -13.05 -12.53
C TYR A 140 -0.48 -13.69 -11.97
N PRO A 141 -1.63 -13.57 -12.68
CA PRO A 141 -2.89 -14.13 -12.20
C PRO A 141 -2.76 -15.64 -11.95
N ASP A 142 -2.90 -16.03 -10.69
CA ASP A 142 -2.77 -17.42 -10.27
C ASP A 142 -3.63 -17.66 -9.00
N SER A 143 -3.67 -18.90 -8.54
CA SER A 143 -4.23 -19.26 -7.23
C SER A 143 -3.43 -18.60 -6.10
N LYS A 144 -3.98 -18.55 -4.90
CA LYS A 144 -3.26 -18.02 -3.72
C LYS A 144 -1.98 -18.81 -3.42
N LEU A 145 -2.01 -20.12 -3.65
CA LEU A 145 -0.84 -20.98 -3.50
C LEU A 145 0.19 -20.70 -4.60
N GLY A 146 -0.23 -20.59 -5.85
CA GLY A 146 0.64 -20.24 -6.96
C GLY A 146 1.27 -18.86 -6.79
N MET A 147 0.50 -17.88 -6.32
CA MET A 147 1.01 -16.55 -5.95
C MET A 147 2.13 -16.67 -4.90
N HIS A 148 1.92 -17.42 -3.82
CA HIS A 148 2.92 -17.62 -2.77
C HIS A 148 4.21 -18.24 -3.32
N GLN A 149 4.10 -19.23 -4.20
CA GLN A 149 5.25 -19.87 -4.86
C GLN A 149 6.02 -18.91 -5.79
N ASN A 150 5.33 -17.90 -6.35
CA ASN A 150 5.89 -16.96 -7.29
C ASN A 150 6.44 -15.65 -6.63
N LEU A 151 6.43 -15.53 -5.29
CA LEU A 151 6.93 -14.34 -4.59
C LEU A 151 8.40 -14.03 -4.90
N CYS A 152 9.21 -15.06 -5.16
CA CYS A 152 10.63 -14.93 -5.53
C CYS A 152 10.86 -14.18 -6.86
N ARG A 153 9.80 -13.99 -7.67
CA ARG A 153 9.87 -13.22 -8.93
C ARG A 153 9.88 -11.72 -8.74
N PHE A 154 9.44 -11.24 -7.58
CA PHE A 154 9.44 -9.81 -7.26
C PHE A 154 10.81 -9.38 -6.73
N TYR A 155 11.23 -8.16 -7.06
CA TYR A 155 12.52 -7.62 -6.63
C TYR A 155 12.65 -7.58 -5.09
N GLU A 156 11.60 -7.21 -4.36
CA GLU A 156 11.60 -7.20 -2.89
C GLU A 156 11.72 -8.59 -2.26
N GLN A 157 11.34 -9.64 -2.99
CA GLN A 157 11.32 -11.03 -2.51
C GLN A 157 10.70 -11.17 -1.11
N PRO A 158 9.43 -10.75 -0.94
CA PRO A 158 8.80 -10.76 0.38
C PRO A 158 8.72 -12.17 0.94
N VAL A 159 8.95 -12.29 2.25
CA VAL A 159 8.94 -13.59 2.95
C VAL A 159 7.80 -13.63 3.94
N PHE A 160 6.83 -14.50 3.68
CA PHE A 160 5.73 -14.82 4.60
C PHE A 160 5.17 -16.20 4.27
N ASP A 161 4.55 -16.85 5.24
CA ASP A 161 3.97 -18.18 5.07
C ASP A 161 2.62 -18.13 4.35
N TYR A 162 2.26 -19.20 3.65
CA TYR A 162 0.97 -19.33 2.98
C TYR A 162 -0.23 -19.13 3.93
N VAL A 163 -0.11 -19.63 5.17
CA VAL A 163 -1.16 -19.44 6.19
C VAL A 163 -1.42 -17.97 6.53
N HIS A 164 -0.42 -17.10 6.39
CA HIS A 164 -0.58 -15.66 6.61
C HIS A 164 -1.42 -15.00 5.52
N ILE A 165 -1.38 -15.53 4.29
CA ILE A 165 -2.27 -15.11 3.20
C ILE A 165 -3.72 -15.37 3.60
N LEU A 166 -4.03 -16.58 4.06
CA LEU A 166 -5.39 -16.95 4.47
C LEU A 166 -5.90 -16.06 5.61
N ARG A 167 -5.06 -15.84 6.64
CA ARG A 167 -5.40 -14.94 7.76
C ARG A 167 -5.57 -13.48 7.32
N THR A 168 -4.81 -13.02 6.32
CA THR A 168 -5.02 -11.68 5.74
C THR A 168 -6.35 -11.60 5.02
N MET A 169 -6.77 -12.66 4.34
CA MET A 169 -8.09 -12.73 3.71
C MET A 169 -9.22 -12.71 4.73
N ASP A 170 -9.04 -13.36 5.90
CA ASP A 170 -10.01 -13.31 7.00
C ASP A 170 -10.15 -11.86 7.52
N ILE A 171 -9.04 -11.13 7.68
CA ILE A 171 -9.05 -9.70 8.06
C ILE A 171 -9.79 -8.87 7.02
N LEU A 172 -9.55 -9.10 5.73
CA LEU A 172 -10.22 -8.38 4.65
C LEU A 172 -11.72 -8.68 4.62
N GLN A 173 -12.13 -9.93 4.88
CA GLN A 173 -13.54 -10.32 4.97
C GLN A 173 -14.22 -9.64 6.16
N GLU A 174 -13.60 -9.65 7.32
CA GLU A 174 -14.13 -9.00 8.54
C GLU A 174 -14.34 -7.50 8.35
N HIS A 175 -13.46 -6.84 7.57
CA HIS A 175 -13.50 -5.40 7.31
C HIS A 175 -13.90 -5.06 5.88
N TYR A 176 -14.65 -5.93 5.20
CA TYR A 176 -14.94 -5.82 3.77
C TYR A 176 -15.58 -4.49 3.40
N ASP A 177 -16.64 -4.08 4.08
CA ASP A 177 -17.36 -2.84 3.77
C ASP A 177 -16.48 -1.60 4.01
N ALA A 178 -15.69 -1.62 5.08
CA ALA A 178 -14.75 -0.55 5.38
C ALA A 178 -13.63 -0.48 4.33
N TYR A 179 -13.18 -1.64 3.83
CA TYR A 179 -12.16 -1.72 2.77
C TYR A 179 -12.66 -1.11 1.46
N ILE A 180 -13.87 -1.47 1.04
CA ILE A 180 -14.49 -0.94 -0.18
C ILE A 180 -14.77 0.56 -0.07
N SER A 181 -15.31 0.99 1.08
CA SER A 181 -15.56 2.42 1.35
C SER A 181 -14.26 3.23 1.31
N HIS A 182 -13.20 2.74 1.95
CA HIS A 182 -11.88 3.37 1.94
C HIS A 182 -11.33 3.51 0.50
N LEU A 183 -11.41 2.44 -0.31
CA LEU A 183 -10.96 2.47 -1.71
C LEU A 183 -11.73 3.50 -2.53
N PHE A 184 -13.05 3.56 -2.36
CA PHE A 184 -13.89 4.54 -3.04
C PHE A 184 -13.50 5.97 -2.64
N GLU A 185 -13.45 6.27 -1.35
CA GLU A 185 -13.10 7.60 -0.83
C GLU A 185 -11.70 8.04 -1.27
N ALA A 186 -10.71 7.14 -1.17
CA ALA A 186 -9.35 7.42 -1.60
C ALA A 186 -9.27 7.68 -3.11
N SER A 187 -10.00 6.90 -3.93
CA SER A 187 -10.05 7.11 -5.37
C SER A 187 -10.66 8.46 -5.75
N CYS A 188 -11.69 8.93 -5.02
CA CYS A 188 -12.29 10.25 -5.22
C CYS A 188 -11.33 11.41 -4.89
N GLN A 189 -10.30 11.16 -4.04
CA GLN A 189 -9.25 12.14 -3.76
C GLN A 189 -8.17 12.19 -4.85
N LEU A 190 -7.96 11.09 -5.56
CA LEU A 190 -6.96 10.99 -6.63
C LEU A 190 -7.48 11.52 -7.96
N VAL A 191 -8.71 11.19 -8.28
CA VAL A 191 -9.35 11.57 -9.54
C VAL A 191 -10.74 12.13 -9.27
N LYS A 192 -11.16 13.09 -10.12
CA LYS A 192 -12.52 13.61 -10.05
C LYS A 192 -13.46 12.60 -10.71
N ARG A 193 -14.05 11.72 -9.90
CA ARG A 193 -15.00 10.71 -10.39
C ARG A 193 -16.35 11.32 -10.72
N ASP A 194 -16.94 10.89 -11.83
CA ASP A 194 -18.31 11.27 -12.23
C ASP A 194 -19.23 10.06 -12.07
N THR A 195 -19.94 10.01 -10.95
CA THR A 195 -20.92 8.98 -10.62
C THR A 195 -22.34 9.28 -11.11
N SER A 196 -22.53 10.33 -11.92
CA SER A 196 -23.85 10.68 -12.48
C SER A 196 -24.37 9.61 -13.44
N VAL A 197 -23.46 8.88 -14.08
CA VAL A 197 -23.77 7.71 -14.91
C VAL A 197 -22.90 6.56 -14.45
N CYS A 198 -23.55 5.46 -14.06
CA CYS A 198 -22.85 4.24 -13.67
C CYS A 198 -23.24 3.10 -14.64
N PHE A 199 -22.24 2.36 -15.10
CA PHE A 199 -22.42 1.14 -15.84
C PHE A 199 -22.39 -0.02 -14.86
N TYR A 200 -23.34 -0.95 -14.99
CA TYR A 200 -23.40 -2.14 -14.17
C TYR A 200 -23.19 -3.38 -15.03
N ASP A 201 -22.29 -4.24 -14.65
CA ASP A 201 -22.10 -5.56 -15.25
C ASP A 201 -22.03 -6.62 -14.16
N CYS A 202 -22.59 -7.78 -14.46
CA CYS A 202 -22.62 -8.93 -13.60
C CYS A 202 -21.71 -10.03 -14.15
N SER A 203 -20.78 -10.50 -13.34
CA SER A 203 -19.93 -11.65 -13.66
C SER A 203 -20.35 -12.85 -12.84
N ASN A 204 -20.49 -14.00 -13.49
CA ASN A 204 -20.85 -15.26 -12.82
C ASN A 204 -19.58 -16.08 -12.62
N TYR A 205 -19.35 -16.50 -11.38
CA TYR A 205 -18.33 -17.48 -11.04
C TYR A 205 -19.01 -18.81 -10.72
N TYR A 206 -18.66 -19.86 -11.44
CA TYR A 206 -19.17 -21.21 -11.17
C TYR A 206 -18.15 -21.98 -10.32
N PHE A 207 -18.69 -22.95 -9.58
CA PHE A 207 -17.90 -23.84 -8.74
C PHE A 207 -18.09 -25.28 -9.21
N GLU A 208 -17.03 -26.03 -9.33
CA GLU A 208 -17.08 -27.45 -9.71
C GLU A 208 -17.53 -28.33 -8.52
N ILE A 209 -18.75 -28.07 -8.05
CA ILE A 209 -19.44 -28.80 -6.98
C ILE A 209 -20.84 -29.19 -7.48
N GLU A 210 -21.40 -30.26 -6.91
CA GLU A 210 -22.69 -30.78 -7.32
C GLU A 210 -23.87 -30.24 -6.50
N THR A 211 -23.59 -29.64 -5.33
CA THR A 211 -24.60 -29.11 -4.42
C THR A 211 -24.37 -27.63 -4.15
N ASP A 212 -25.45 -26.87 -4.03
CA ASP A 212 -25.43 -25.49 -3.60
C ASP A 212 -25.25 -25.38 -2.06
N ASP A 213 -24.98 -24.17 -1.58
CA ASP A 213 -24.89 -23.91 -0.15
C ASP A 213 -26.29 -23.89 0.48
N GLU A 214 -26.44 -24.55 1.61
CA GLU A 214 -27.67 -24.49 2.40
C GLU A 214 -27.82 -23.12 3.08
N ASP A 215 -29.07 -22.68 3.23
CA ASP A 215 -29.37 -21.52 4.05
C ASP A 215 -29.29 -21.95 5.52
N TYR A 216 -28.79 -21.11 6.40
CA TYR A 216 -28.71 -21.39 7.83
C TYR A 216 -29.23 -20.23 8.67
N VAL A 217 -29.70 -20.53 9.86
CA VAL A 217 -30.14 -19.50 10.80
C VAL A 217 -29.00 -19.17 11.74
N ASP A 218 -28.64 -17.89 11.80
CA ASP A 218 -27.68 -17.39 12.77
C ASP A 218 -28.26 -17.54 14.18
N GLU A 219 -27.60 -18.30 15.04
CA GLU A 219 -28.07 -18.60 16.41
C GLU A 219 -28.09 -17.35 17.31
N VAL A 220 -27.32 -16.29 16.97
CA VAL A 220 -27.21 -15.06 17.77
C VAL A 220 -28.26 -14.04 17.35
N THR A 221 -28.42 -13.83 16.04
CA THR A 221 -29.32 -12.80 15.48
C THR A 221 -30.71 -13.35 15.17
N GLY A 222 -30.86 -14.67 15.00
CA GLY A 222 -32.10 -15.33 14.56
C GLY A 222 -32.43 -15.07 13.08
N GLU A 223 -31.54 -14.44 12.32
CA GLU A 223 -31.73 -14.15 10.91
C GLU A 223 -31.34 -15.35 10.03
N THR A 224 -32.12 -15.57 8.96
CA THR A 224 -31.76 -16.59 7.96
C THR A 224 -30.72 -16.05 7.02
N ILE A 225 -29.51 -16.59 7.08
CA ILE A 225 -28.41 -16.29 6.17
C ILE A 225 -28.51 -17.25 4.99
N LYS A 226 -28.65 -16.68 3.79
CA LYS A 226 -28.69 -17.45 2.56
C LYS A 226 -27.30 -17.95 2.18
N GLY A 227 -27.23 -19.20 1.71
CA GLY A 227 -26.02 -19.74 1.14
C GLY A 227 -25.52 -18.91 -0.05
N LEU A 228 -24.22 -18.77 -0.18
CA LEU A 228 -23.60 -17.90 -1.18
C LEU A 228 -23.64 -18.50 -2.59
N ARG A 229 -23.33 -19.80 -2.71
CA ARG A 229 -23.32 -20.52 -3.99
C ARG A 229 -24.69 -21.11 -4.24
N LYS A 230 -25.40 -20.63 -5.24
CA LYS A 230 -26.75 -21.08 -5.58
C LYS A 230 -26.84 -21.45 -7.06
N TYR A 231 -27.75 -22.35 -7.38
CA TYR A 231 -28.10 -22.59 -8.77
C TYR A 231 -28.79 -21.36 -9.37
N GLY A 232 -28.40 -21.00 -10.56
CA GLY A 232 -28.99 -19.86 -11.25
C GLY A 232 -28.63 -19.83 -12.74
N PRO A 233 -29.25 -18.91 -13.50
CA PRO A 233 -28.97 -18.74 -14.92
C PRO A 233 -27.58 -18.11 -15.09
N GLY A 234 -26.58 -18.93 -15.41
CA GLY A 234 -25.24 -18.47 -15.74
C GLY A 234 -25.10 -18.13 -17.23
N LYS A 235 -24.23 -17.15 -17.57
CA LYS A 235 -23.92 -16.78 -18.96
C LYS A 235 -23.39 -17.97 -19.79
N GLU A 236 -22.76 -18.94 -19.13
CA GLU A 236 -22.18 -20.14 -19.79
C GLU A 236 -23.12 -21.36 -19.78
N HIS A 237 -24.33 -21.24 -19.22
CA HIS A 237 -25.32 -22.32 -19.12
C HIS A 237 -24.78 -23.61 -18.47
N ARG A 238 -23.88 -23.50 -17.52
CA ARG A 238 -23.33 -24.64 -16.77
C ARG A 238 -24.31 -25.09 -15.69
N PRO A 239 -24.34 -26.39 -15.39
CA PRO A 239 -25.23 -26.94 -14.36
C PRO A 239 -24.70 -26.76 -12.92
N ASN A 240 -23.63 -26.02 -12.71
CA ASN A 240 -22.97 -25.87 -11.42
C ASN A 240 -23.50 -24.66 -10.65
N PRO A 241 -23.44 -24.68 -9.31
CA PRO A 241 -23.73 -23.52 -8.50
C PRO A 241 -22.81 -22.33 -8.82
N ILE A 242 -23.39 -21.15 -8.82
CA ILE A 242 -22.71 -19.90 -9.18
C ILE A 242 -22.71 -18.90 -8.03
N VAL A 243 -21.77 -17.99 -8.06
CA VAL A 243 -21.78 -16.72 -7.31
C VAL A 243 -21.80 -15.60 -8.32
N GLU A 244 -22.72 -14.68 -8.18
CA GLU A 244 -22.81 -13.48 -9.01
C GLU A 244 -22.08 -12.33 -8.33
N MET A 245 -21.20 -11.66 -9.10
CA MET A 245 -20.52 -10.47 -8.67
C MET A 245 -20.96 -9.29 -9.55
N GLY A 246 -21.60 -8.31 -8.95
CA GLY A 246 -21.95 -7.06 -9.61
C GLY A 246 -20.78 -6.07 -9.54
N LEU A 247 -20.44 -5.47 -10.67
CA LEU A 247 -19.45 -4.41 -10.76
C LEU A 247 -20.11 -3.13 -11.26
N PHE A 248 -19.94 -2.05 -10.50
CA PHE A 248 -20.31 -0.72 -10.93
C PHE A 248 -19.07 0.02 -11.43
N MET A 249 -19.15 0.60 -12.61
CA MET A 249 -18.13 1.48 -13.17
C MET A 249 -18.73 2.84 -13.42
N ASP A 250 -18.04 3.89 -13.04
CA ASP A 250 -18.35 5.25 -13.41
C ASP A 250 -17.81 5.58 -14.81
N ARG A 251 -18.05 6.80 -15.24
CA ARG A 251 -17.80 7.22 -16.62
C ARG A 251 -16.33 7.47 -16.93
N ASP A 252 -15.50 7.79 -15.94
CA ASP A 252 -14.10 8.25 -16.12
C ASP A 252 -13.08 7.15 -15.90
#